data_43f92c53d3930bd0e3be1e5385601167
#
_entry.id   43f92c53d3930bd0e3be1e5385601167
#
_cell.length_a   1.000
_cell.length_b   1.000
_cell.length_c   1.000
_cell.angle_alpha   90.00
_cell.angle_beta   90.00
_cell.angle_gamma   90.00
#
_symmetry.space_group_name_H-M   'P 1'
#
loop_
_entity.id
_entity.type
_entity.pdbx_description
1 polymer ?
#
loop_
_entity_poly.entity_id
_entity_poly.type
_entity_poly.pdbx_seq_one_letter_code
_entity_poly.pdbx_strand_id
1 'polypeptide(L)'
;MLTKNKPTTLTMRYEQVLVAHKALMVLAQMDLPRDTAMHIRRLVRVVGPPAEDAQEERRKLLRLHAQLDERGQVVADEHDQVQFESDEKRSAYEEAHRELMELEAELEVVQLRASSLPAEGLRAALLIALDDLLLDDLLLDDLG
;
A
#
# COMPACT_ATOMS: atom_id res chain seq x y z
N MET A 1 2.93 15.33 29.62
CA MET A 1 4.16 15.05 28.87
C MET A 1 3.81 14.24 27.64
N LEU A 2 4.21 14.74 26.49
CA LEU A 2 3.87 14.08 25.25
C LEU A 2 4.78 12.87 25.05
N THR A 3 4.18 11.69 25.08
CA THR A 3 4.90 10.46 24.68
C THR A 3 5.01 10.46 23.17
N LYS A 4 6.21 10.70 22.69
CA LYS A 4 6.47 10.52 21.27
C LYS A 4 6.52 9.04 20.96
N ASN A 5 5.84 8.63 19.90
CA ASN A 5 5.94 7.28 19.39
C ASN A 5 7.38 7.04 18.94
N LYS A 6 7.94 5.92 19.32
CA LYS A 6 9.29 5.54 18.92
C LYS A 6 9.26 4.95 17.52
N PRO A 7 10.33 5.14 16.72
CA PRO A 7 10.45 4.44 15.46
C PRO A 7 10.39 2.93 15.68
N THR A 8 9.68 2.25 14.80
CA THR A 8 9.52 0.82 14.82
C THR A 8 9.90 0.27 13.45
N THR A 9 10.63 -0.84 13.45
CA THR A 9 10.89 -1.55 12.18
C THR A 9 9.74 -2.49 11.90
N LEU A 10 9.09 -2.29 10.76
CA LEU A 10 8.00 -3.15 10.29
C LEU A 10 8.48 -3.97 9.11
N THR A 11 8.08 -5.22 9.07
CA THR A 11 8.25 -6.07 7.90
C THR A 11 6.88 -6.17 7.22
N MET A 12 6.77 -5.64 6.01
CA MET A 12 5.53 -5.63 5.26
C MET A 12 5.72 -6.33 3.92
N ARG A 13 4.75 -7.15 3.53
CA ARG A 13 4.75 -7.72 2.19
C ARG A 13 4.43 -6.63 1.17
N TYR A 14 4.92 -6.78 -0.05
CA TYR A 14 4.67 -5.81 -1.11
C TYR A 14 3.18 -5.57 -1.32
N GLU A 15 2.37 -6.61 -1.21
CA GLU A 15 0.92 -6.49 -1.25
C GLU A 15 0.40 -5.48 -0.20
N GLN A 16 0.88 -5.59 1.02
CA GLN A 16 0.51 -4.69 2.12
C GLN A 16 1.05 -3.27 1.90
N VAL A 17 2.27 -3.17 1.37
CA VAL A 17 2.90 -1.88 1.06
C VAL A 17 2.07 -1.10 0.03
N LEU A 18 1.64 -1.78 -1.04
CA LEU A 18 0.82 -1.16 -2.08
C LEU A 18 -0.52 -0.68 -1.55
N VAL A 19 -1.19 -1.51 -0.76
CA VAL A 19 -2.49 -1.18 -0.17
C VAL A 19 -2.34 -0.02 0.82
N ALA A 20 -1.33 -0.07 1.68
CA ALA A 20 -1.06 0.99 2.66
C ALA A 20 -0.73 2.31 1.98
N HIS A 21 0.10 2.29 0.94
CA HIS A 21 0.46 3.48 0.20
C HIS A 21 -0.77 4.16 -0.42
N LYS A 22 -1.63 3.36 -1.05
CA LYS A 22 -2.87 3.87 -1.64
C LYS A 22 -3.76 4.52 -0.58
N ALA A 23 -3.88 3.88 0.58
CA ALA A 23 -4.66 4.42 1.70
C ALA A 23 -4.07 5.72 2.24
N LEU A 24 -2.74 5.79 2.38
CA LEU A 24 -2.06 7.01 2.80
C LEU A 24 -2.29 8.17 1.82
N MET A 25 -2.30 7.87 0.52
CA MET A 25 -2.55 8.90 -0.50
C MET A 25 -3.98 9.42 -0.41
N VAL A 26 -4.95 8.58 -0.04
CA VAL A 26 -6.33 9.03 0.22
C VAL A 26 -6.36 9.95 1.44
N LEU A 27 -5.70 9.57 2.53
CA LEU A 27 -5.63 10.39 3.73
C LEU A 27 -4.93 11.73 3.47
N ALA A 28 -3.92 11.74 2.61
CA ALA A 28 -3.20 12.96 2.26
C ALA A 28 -4.06 13.99 1.53
N GLN A 29 -5.19 13.56 0.95
CA GLN A 29 -6.15 14.44 0.28
C GLN A 29 -7.22 14.97 1.24
N MET A 30 -7.29 14.45 2.46
CA MET A 30 -8.28 14.86 3.44
C MET A 30 -7.82 16.09 4.20
N ASP A 31 -8.80 16.85 4.71
CA ASP A 31 -8.53 18.00 5.57
C ASP A 31 -8.32 17.50 7.00
N LEU A 32 -7.06 17.38 7.39
CA LEU A 32 -6.66 16.83 8.68
C LEU A 32 -5.94 17.87 9.52
N PRO A 33 -5.93 17.71 10.86
CA PRO A 33 -5.12 18.57 11.71
C PRO A 33 -3.66 18.56 11.25
N ARG A 34 -2.99 19.69 11.45
CA ARG A 34 -1.62 19.90 10.94
C ARG A 34 -0.65 18.79 11.33
N ASP A 35 -0.63 18.40 12.60
CA ASP A 35 0.32 17.41 13.08
C ASP A 35 0.04 16.03 12.47
N THR A 36 -1.22 15.67 12.33
CA THR A 36 -1.64 14.44 11.67
C THR A 36 -1.26 14.46 10.19
N ALA A 37 -1.54 15.56 9.51
CA ALA A 37 -1.18 15.71 8.09
C ALA A 37 0.33 15.57 7.88
N MET A 38 1.14 16.18 8.75
CA MET A 38 2.59 16.07 8.68
C MET A 38 3.08 14.63 8.92
N HIS A 39 2.46 13.93 9.85
CA HIS A 39 2.79 12.53 10.13
C HIS A 39 2.46 11.65 8.93
N ILE A 40 1.31 11.86 8.30
CA ILE A 40 0.91 11.13 7.10
C ILE A 40 1.93 11.36 5.97
N ARG A 41 2.37 12.60 5.78
CA ARG A 41 3.40 12.90 4.77
C ARG A 41 4.70 12.14 5.02
N ARG A 42 5.10 12.01 6.28
CA ARG A 42 6.30 11.23 6.64
C ARG A 42 6.11 9.75 6.33
N LEU A 43 4.93 9.20 6.63
CA LEU A 43 4.62 7.81 6.28
C LEU A 43 4.63 7.60 4.76
N VAL A 44 4.10 8.52 3.99
CA VAL A 44 4.15 8.46 2.52
C VAL A 44 5.60 8.41 2.03
N ARG A 45 6.49 9.17 2.63
CA ARG A 45 7.91 9.17 2.24
C ARG A 45 8.61 7.84 2.54
N VAL A 46 8.18 7.15 3.58
CA VAL A 46 8.76 5.85 3.95
C VAL A 46 8.16 4.72 3.14
N VAL A 47 6.85 4.73 2.95
CA VAL A 47 6.13 3.66 2.25
C VAL A 47 6.21 3.81 0.73
N GLY A 48 6.37 5.05 0.24
CA GLY A 48 6.39 5.36 -1.19
C GLY A 48 7.45 4.60 -1.99
N PRO A 49 8.73 4.66 -1.60
CA PRO A 49 9.78 3.99 -2.37
C PRO A 49 9.56 2.49 -2.57
N PRO A 50 9.28 1.68 -1.53
CA PRO A 50 8.98 0.26 -1.76
C PRO A 50 7.68 0.05 -2.55
N ALA A 51 6.70 0.95 -2.43
CA ALA A 51 5.49 0.87 -3.25
C ALA A 51 5.81 1.11 -4.73
N GLU A 52 6.69 2.07 -5.03
CA GLU A 52 7.13 2.31 -6.40
C GLU A 52 7.92 1.13 -6.95
N ASP A 53 8.79 0.53 -6.15
CA ASP A 53 9.54 -0.66 -6.54
C ASP A 53 8.59 -1.83 -6.88
N ALA A 54 7.58 -2.04 -6.05
CA ALA A 54 6.57 -3.08 -6.30
C ALA A 54 5.81 -2.81 -7.60
N GLN A 55 5.42 -1.57 -7.86
CA GLN A 55 4.74 -1.17 -9.09
C GLN A 55 5.63 -1.39 -10.31
N GLU A 56 6.89 -1.03 -10.23
CA GLU A 56 7.84 -1.18 -11.33
C GLU A 56 8.05 -2.66 -11.66
N GLU A 57 8.25 -3.49 -10.65
CA GLU A 57 8.40 -4.94 -10.85
C GLU A 57 7.13 -5.56 -11.44
N ARG A 58 5.96 -5.08 -11.01
CA ARG A 58 4.69 -5.52 -11.58
C ARG A 58 4.58 -5.17 -13.06
N ARG A 59 5.00 -3.96 -13.44
CA ARG A 59 5.01 -3.56 -14.86
C ARG A 59 5.93 -4.44 -15.69
N LYS A 60 7.08 -4.79 -15.14
CA LYS A 60 8.02 -5.70 -15.81
C LYS A 60 7.40 -7.07 -16.04
N LEU A 61 6.69 -7.59 -15.03
CA LEU A 61 6.00 -8.88 -15.16
C LEU A 61 4.91 -8.82 -16.23
N LEU A 62 4.16 -7.73 -16.28
CA LEU A 62 3.13 -7.55 -17.31
C LEU A 62 3.74 -7.53 -18.71
N ARG A 63 4.83 -6.80 -18.90
CA ARG A 63 5.52 -6.75 -20.20
C ARG A 63 6.09 -8.10 -20.61
N LEU A 64 6.49 -8.91 -19.64
CA LEU A 64 7.08 -10.22 -19.91
C LEU A 64 6.04 -11.26 -20.30
N HIS A 65 4.85 -11.21 -19.72
CA HIS A 65 3.85 -12.27 -19.85
C HIS A 65 2.59 -11.86 -20.63
N ALA A 66 2.23 -10.59 -20.61
CA ALA A 66 0.99 -10.13 -21.25
C ALA A 66 1.15 -9.98 -22.75
N GLN A 67 0.03 -9.95 -23.46
CA GLN A 67 0.01 -9.65 -24.89
C GLN A 67 0.39 -8.18 -25.08
N LEU A 68 1.32 -7.93 -26.02
CA LEU A 68 1.77 -6.58 -26.33
C LEU A 68 1.27 -6.19 -27.73
N ASP A 69 0.96 -4.89 -27.89
CA ASP A 69 0.60 -4.34 -29.18
C ASP A 69 1.87 -4.04 -30.02
N GLU A 70 1.69 -3.47 -31.20
CA GLU A 70 2.79 -3.12 -32.10
C GLU A 70 3.79 -2.12 -31.49
N ARG A 71 3.34 -1.33 -30.51
CA ARG A 71 4.18 -0.34 -29.81
C ARG A 71 4.84 -0.91 -28.56
N GLY A 72 4.63 -2.21 -28.27
CA GLY A 72 5.17 -2.84 -27.08
C GLY A 72 4.39 -2.54 -25.81
N GLN A 73 3.18 -2.03 -25.95
CA GLN A 73 2.31 -1.74 -24.79
C GLN A 73 1.41 -2.92 -24.49
N VAL A 74 1.09 -3.09 -23.20
CA VAL A 74 0.19 -4.14 -22.76
C VAL A 74 -1.21 -3.91 -23.31
N VAL A 75 -1.80 -4.96 -23.89
CA VAL A 75 -3.16 -4.90 -24.44
C VAL A 75 -4.15 -5.16 -23.32
N ALA A 76 -5.14 -4.30 -23.20
CA ALA A 76 -6.26 -4.47 -22.28
C ALA A 76 -7.57 -4.46 -23.05
N ASP A 77 -8.59 -5.15 -22.52
CA ASP A 77 -9.91 -5.15 -23.12
C ASP A 77 -10.70 -3.88 -22.71
N GLU A 78 -11.97 -3.81 -23.13
CA GLU A 78 -12.85 -2.68 -22.83
C GLU A 78 -13.17 -2.52 -21.33
N HIS A 79 -12.85 -3.54 -20.51
CA HIS A 79 -13.00 -3.51 -19.05
C HIS A 79 -11.65 -3.31 -18.34
N ASP A 80 -10.63 -2.86 -19.06
CA ASP A 80 -9.25 -2.68 -18.55
C ASP A 80 -8.60 -3.98 -18.05
N GLN A 81 -9.10 -5.13 -18.51
CA GLN A 81 -8.47 -6.40 -18.17
C GLN A 81 -7.35 -6.73 -19.15
N VAL A 82 -6.17 -7.03 -18.58
CA VAL A 82 -5.00 -7.38 -19.36
C VAL A 82 -5.24 -8.68 -20.12
N GLN A 83 -4.85 -8.70 -21.40
CA GLN A 83 -4.99 -9.85 -22.27
C GLN A 83 -3.70 -10.66 -22.31
N PHE A 84 -3.82 -11.96 -22.42
CA PHE A 84 -2.69 -12.89 -22.55
C PHE A 84 -2.90 -13.74 -23.82
N GLU A 85 -1.79 -14.10 -24.44
CA GLU A 85 -1.84 -14.92 -25.67
C GLU A 85 -2.32 -16.35 -25.41
N SER A 86 -2.11 -16.84 -24.18
CA SER A 86 -2.50 -18.20 -23.79
C SER A 86 -2.79 -18.27 -22.31
N ASP A 87 -3.50 -19.32 -21.89
CA ASP A 87 -3.75 -19.59 -20.48
C ASP A 87 -2.45 -19.92 -19.73
N GLU A 88 -1.48 -20.51 -20.41
CA GLU A 88 -0.16 -20.80 -19.83
C GLU A 88 0.56 -19.52 -19.45
N LYS A 89 0.54 -18.52 -20.33
CA LYS A 89 1.15 -17.21 -20.06
C LYS A 89 0.44 -16.47 -18.93
N ARG A 90 -0.87 -16.56 -18.88
CA ARG A 90 -1.66 -15.98 -17.79
C ARG A 90 -1.29 -16.63 -16.46
N SER A 91 -1.22 -17.96 -16.42
CA SER A 91 -0.88 -18.68 -15.20
C SER A 91 0.54 -18.37 -14.73
N ALA A 92 1.47 -18.25 -15.67
CA ALA A 92 2.85 -17.87 -15.36
C ALA A 92 2.91 -16.46 -14.74
N TYR A 93 2.14 -15.53 -15.28
CA TYR A 93 2.03 -14.17 -14.73
C TYR A 93 1.43 -14.20 -13.33
N GLU A 94 0.32 -14.91 -13.14
CA GLU A 94 -0.34 -14.97 -11.85
C GLU A 94 0.56 -15.54 -10.77
N GLU A 95 1.33 -16.55 -11.09
CA GLU A 95 2.29 -17.12 -10.14
C GLU A 95 3.43 -16.16 -9.82
N ALA A 96 4.03 -15.54 -10.85
CA ALA A 96 5.08 -14.55 -10.65
C ALA A 96 4.59 -13.34 -9.87
N HIS A 97 3.37 -12.90 -10.15
CA HIS A 97 2.74 -11.79 -9.44
C HIS A 97 2.52 -12.14 -7.97
N ARG A 98 2.04 -13.35 -7.69
CA ARG A 98 1.85 -13.80 -6.32
C ARG A 98 3.17 -13.81 -5.55
N GLU A 99 4.23 -14.34 -6.15
CA GLU A 99 5.56 -14.34 -5.54
C GLU A 99 6.07 -12.92 -5.28
N LEU A 100 5.84 -12.00 -6.22
CA LEU A 100 6.19 -10.60 -6.04
C LEU A 100 5.44 -9.96 -4.86
N MET A 101 4.14 -10.24 -4.76
CA MET A 101 3.31 -9.67 -3.68
C MET A 101 3.69 -10.21 -2.30
N GLU A 102 4.33 -11.37 -2.24
CA GLU A 102 4.79 -11.97 -0.99
C GLU A 102 6.18 -11.50 -0.56
N LEU A 103 6.92 -10.80 -1.43
CA LEU A 103 8.22 -10.25 -1.06
C LEU A 103 8.05 -9.25 0.08
N GLU A 104 9.00 -9.26 0.99
CA GLU A 104 8.95 -8.43 2.18
C GLU A 104 9.87 -7.22 2.05
N ALA A 105 9.42 -6.10 2.58
CA ALA A 105 10.21 -4.88 2.72
C ALA A 105 10.27 -4.53 4.20
N GLU A 106 11.45 -4.12 4.66
CA GLU A 106 11.61 -3.60 6.00
C GLU A 106 11.48 -2.08 5.96
N LEU A 107 10.63 -1.56 6.82
CA LEU A 107 10.35 -0.13 6.91
C LEU A 107 10.57 0.36 8.34
N GLU A 108 11.28 1.45 8.48
CA GLU A 108 11.39 2.11 9.77
C GLU A 108 10.40 3.26 9.81
N VAL A 109 9.38 3.12 10.64
CA VAL A 109 8.26 4.07 10.70
C VAL A 109 8.00 4.50 12.13
N VAL A 110 7.46 5.70 12.27
CA VAL A 110 6.79 6.12 13.50
C VAL A 110 5.30 5.92 13.25
N GLN A 111 4.71 4.96 13.96
CA GLN A 111 3.31 4.61 13.75
C GLN A 111 2.38 5.75 14.16
N LEU A 112 1.33 5.96 13.37
CA LEU A 112 0.31 6.96 13.64
C LEU A 112 -0.69 6.39 14.65
N ARG A 113 -1.06 7.20 15.65
CA ARG A 113 -2.12 6.80 16.58
C ARG A 113 -3.46 6.79 15.87
N ALA A 114 -4.22 5.70 16.03
CA ALA A 114 -5.54 5.58 15.42
C ALA A 114 -6.46 6.72 15.87
N SER A 115 -6.33 7.18 17.13
CA SER A 115 -7.09 8.30 17.67
C SER A 115 -6.80 9.64 16.98
N SER A 116 -5.69 9.74 16.24
CA SER A 116 -5.36 10.95 15.48
C SER A 116 -6.18 11.08 14.19
N LEU A 117 -6.83 10.01 13.76
CA LEU A 117 -7.66 9.99 12.56
C LEU A 117 -9.09 10.42 12.89
N PRO A 118 -9.80 11.04 11.92
CA PRO A 118 -11.19 11.45 12.18
C PRO A 118 -12.06 10.23 12.46
N ALA A 119 -12.95 10.36 13.45
CA ALA A 119 -13.86 9.28 13.81
C ALA A 119 -14.92 9.03 12.74
N GLU A 120 -15.21 10.05 11.94
CA GLU A 120 -16.20 9.98 10.86
C GLU A 120 -15.53 10.14 9.50
N GLY A 121 -16.14 9.55 8.48
CA GLY A 121 -15.68 9.69 7.12
C GLY A 121 -14.58 8.72 6.70
N LEU A 122 -14.12 7.85 7.62
CA LEU A 122 -13.16 6.81 7.27
C LEU A 122 -13.88 5.49 7.01
N ARG A 123 -13.57 4.90 5.87
CA ARG A 123 -14.08 3.58 5.55
C ARG A 123 -13.28 2.52 6.29
N ALA A 124 -13.94 1.44 6.70
CA ALA A 124 -13.28 0.30 7.34
C ALA A 124 -12.12 -0.23 6.50
N ALA A 125 -12.26 -0.22 5.18
CA ALA A 125 -11.20 -0.66 4.27
C ALA A 125 -9.91 0.14 4.42
N LEU A 126 -10.01 1.46 4.65
CA LEU A 126 -8.85 2.32 4.89
C LEU A 126 -8.13 1.92 6.18
N LEU A 127 -8.88 1.69 7.24
CA LEU A 127 -8.31 1.30 8.54
C LEU A 127 -7.61 -0.05 8.45
N ILE A 128 -8.20 -1.00 7.74
CA ILE A 128 -7.61 -2.32 7.52
C ILE A 128 -6.32 -2.18 6.71
N ALA A 129 -6.34 -1.35 5.66
CA ALA A 129 -5.18 -1.12 4.82
C ALA A 129 -4.01 -0.48 5.57
N LEU A 130 -4.29 0.28 6.62
CA LEU A 130 -3.29 1.00 7.41
C LEU A 130 -2.93 0.28 8.70
N ASP A 131 -3.48 -0.89 8.96
CA ASP A 131 -3.37 -1.57 10.25
C ASP A 131 -1.94 -1.62 10.81
N ASP A 132 -0.98 -2.00 9.98
CA ASP A 132 0.43 -2.11 10.39
C ASP A 132 1.06 -0.76 10.72
N LEU A 133 0.53 0.32 10.19
CA LEU A 133 1.03 1.67 10.37
C LEU A 133 0.35 2.42 11.52
N LEU A 134 -0.69 1.83 12.10
CA LEU A 134 -1.46 2.45 13.16
C LEU A 134 -1.15 1.82 14.50
N LEU A 135 -1.02 2.67 15.52
CA LEU A 135 -1.10 2.25 16.91
C LEU A 135 -2.57 2.24 17.30
N ASP A 136 -3.05 1.08 17.75
CA ASP A 136 -4.43 0.91 18.14
C ASP A 136 -4.62 1.36 19.59
N ASP A 137 -4.53 2.66 19.81
CA ASP A 137 -4.72 3.27 21.11
C ASP A 137 -6.20 3.36 21.53
N LEU A 138 -7.11 3.13 20.58
CA LEU A 138 -8.55 3.14 20.86
C LEU A 138 -8.97 1.95 21.73
N LEU A 139 -8.34 0.78 21.52
CA LEU A 139 -8.61 -0.40 22.34
C LEU A 139 -8.13 -0.23 23.78
N LEU A 140 -7.03 0.47 23.97
CA LEU A 140 -6.49 0.74 25.30
C LEU A 140 -7.43 1.65 26.09
N ASP A 141 -8.06 2.60 25.43
CA ASP A 141 -9.04 3.50 26.07
C ASP A 141 -10.30 2.75 26.50
N ASP A 142 -10.72 1.75 25.72
CA ASP A 142 -11.88 0.92 26.04
C ASP A 142 -11.60 -0.04 27.20
N LEU A 143 -10.35 -0.41 27.39
CA LEU A 143 -9.94 -1.32 28.47
C LEU A 143 -9.58 -0.59 29.76
N GLY A 144 -9.38 0.70 29.65
CA GLY A 144 -9.04 1.56 30.80
C GLY A 144 -10.25 2.01 31.55
#